data_3fdba50643b5d30a84e674e7d18dc00e
#
_entry.id   3fdba50643b5d30a84e674e7d18dc00e
#
_cell.length_a   1.000
_cell.length_b   1.000
_cell.length_c   1.000
_cell.angle_alpha   90.00
_cell.angle_beta   90.00
_cell.angle_gamma   90.00
#
_symmetry.space_group_name_H-M   'P 1'
#
loop_
_entity.id
_entity.type
_entity.pdbx_description
1 polymer ?
#
loop_
_entity_poly.entity_id
_entity_poly.type
_entity_poly.pdbx_seq_one_letter_code
_entity_poly.pdbx_strand_id
1 'polypeptide(L)'
;IKPKYRGKPQGERITFFYANCLLNTKSYVLASYEFESFAKAYPLSEKVEDAMYLSAFSYYKTSPVHSLDQNETNEAIDKLQVFINTYPNSERMSSANDLVQELRIKLEFKAFEIAKQYNTIRDYKSAIIVLDDFISDYPGTPYREDALYYLLDSSYELAINSIDEKKLERLKNARKIYDELLETYPETKYVDKSNKLLESIEKEITTFAK
;
A
#
# COMPACT_ATOMS: atom_id res chain seq x y z
N ILE A 1 -22.54 26.55 -21.95
CA ILE A 1 -21.57 26.91 -23.02
C ILE A 1 -21.13 25.66 -23.78
N LYS A 2 -20.77 24.57 -23.11
CA LYS A 2 -20.28 23.28 -23.72
C LYS A 2 -21.16 22.72 -24.87
N PRO A 3 -22.48 22.57 -24.71
CA PRO A 3 -23.32 21.97 -25.76
C PRO A 3 -23.28 22.70 -27.09
N LYS A 4 -23.13 24.03 -27.05
CA LYS A 4 -23.13 24.88 -28.26
C LYS A 4 -21.90 24.71 -29.15
N TYR A 5 -20.76 24.24 -28.56
CA TYR A 5 -19.47 24.11 -29.22
C TYR A 5 -19.00 22.69 -29.41
N ARG A 6 -19.84 21.69 -29.05
CA ARG A 6 -19.49 20.26 -29.20
C ARG A 6 -19.20 19.94 -30.67
N GLY A 7 -18.07 19.29 -30.93
CA GLY A 7 -17.61 18.93 -32.30
C GLY A 7 -17.02 20.09 -33.09
N LYS A 8 -16.84 21.29 -32.51
CA LYS A 8 -16.14 22.41 -33.13
C LYS A 8 -14.74 22.59 -32.56
N PRO A 9 -13.77 23.17 -33.31
CA PRO A 9 -12.41 23.42 -32.79
C PRO A 9 -12.38 24.24 -31.49
N GLN A 10 -13.30 25.19 -31.35
CA GLN A 10 -13.44 25.96 -30.11
C GLN A 10 -13.91 25.07 -28.93
N GLY A 11 -14.69 24.02 -29.21
CA GLY A 11 -15.18 23.08 -28.20
C GLY A 11 -14.06 22.29 -27.55
N GLU A 12 -13.06 21.88 -28.31
CA GLU A 12 -11.84 21.23 -27.81
C GLU A 12 -11.17 22.09 -26.75
N ARG A 13 -10.82 23.32 -27.11
CA ARG A 13 -10.16 24.26 -26.20
C ARG A 13 -10.99 24.56 -24.95
N ILE A 14 -12.30 24.80 -25.11
CA ILE A 14 -13.22 25.11 -23.99
C ILE A 14 -13.31 23.91 -23.04
N THR A 15 -13.42 22.67 -23.55
CA THR A 15 -13.56 21.48 -22.74
C THR A 15 -12.29 21.22 -21.94
N PHE A 16 -11.13 21.32 -22.56
CA PHE A 16 -9.84 21.14 -21.89
C PHE A 16 -9.61 22.17 -20.77
N PHE A 17 -9.86 23.45 -21.06
CA PHE A 17 -9.73 24.51 -20.04
C PHE A 17 -10.72 24.34 -18.90
N TYR A 18 -11.96 23.93 -19.19
CA TYR A 18 -12.95 23.66 -18.16
C TYR A 18 -12.50 22.54 -17.22
N ALA A 19 -11.99 21.42 -17.75
CA ALA A 19 -11.43 20.34 -16.96
C ALA A 19 -10.26 20.82 -16.08
N ASN A 20 -9.37 21.66 -16.62
CA ASN A 20 -8.29 22.28 -15.83
C ASN A 20 -8.80 23.20 -14.72
N CYS A 21 -9.87 23.97 -14.97
CA CYS A 21 -10.50 24.79 -13.92
C CYS A 21 -11.02 23.92 -12.78
N LEU A 22 -11.66 22.77 -13.09
CA LEU A 22 -12.12 21.82 -12.08
C LEU A 22 -10.98 21.22 -11.28
N LEU A 23 -9.89 20.87 -11.92
CA LEU A 23 -8.67 20.37 -11.27
C LEU A 23 -8.10 21.42 -10.30
N ASN A 24 -7.95 22.67 -10.77
CA ASN A 24 -7.42 23.77 -9.97
C ASN A 24 -8.33 24.14 -8.78
N THR A 25 -9.64 23.97 -8.93
CA THR A 25 -10.62 24.15 -7.84
C THR A 25 -10.78 22.90 -6.96
N LYS A 26 -9.91 21.87 -7.14
CA LYS A 26 -9.92 20.60 -6.40
C LYS A 26 -11.23 19.79 -6.54
N SER A 27 -12.00 20.05 -7.59
CA SER A 27 -13.19 19.27 -7.94
C SER A 27 -12.77 18.01 -8.70
N TYR A 28 -11.97 17.15 -8.05
CA TYR A 28 -11.22 16.06 -8.69
C TYR A 28 -12.12 15.06 -9.42
N VAL A 29 -13.23 14.65 -8.82
CA VAL A 29 -14.19 13.72 -9.44
C VAL A 29 -14.76 14.28 -10.75
N LEU A 30 -15.10 15.56 -10.78
CA LEU A 30 -15.58 16.19 -12.00
C LEU A 30 -14.45 16.42 -13.00
N ALA A 31 -13.26 16.76 -12.51
CA ALA A 31 -12.09 16.94 -13.36
C ALA A 31 -11.72 15.66 -14.10
N SER A 32 -11.67 14.51 -13.41
CA SER A 32 -11.38 13.21 -14.01
C SER A 32 -12.36 12.86 -15.12
N TYR A 33 -13.66 12.99 -14.84
CA TYR A 33 -14.72 12.76 -15.82
C TYR A 33 -14.60 13.68 -17.06
N GLU A 34 -14.29 14.95 -16.86
CA GLU A 34 -14.19 15.92 -17.94
C GLU A 34 -12.94 15.70 -18.81
N PHE A 35 -11.83 15.29 -18.22
CA PHE A 35 -10.63 14.91 -18.98
C PHE A 35 -10.86 13.61 -19.78
N GLU A 36 -11.52 12.60 -19.20
CA GLU A 36 -11.90 11.40 -19.95
C GLU A 36 -12.86 11.71 -21.11
N SER A 37 -13.85 12.56 -20.84
CA SER A 37 -14.81 13.02 -21.86
C SER A 37 -14.10 13.78 -22.98
N PHE A 38 -13.08 14.57 -22.66
CA PHE A 38 -12.24 15.26 -23.63
C PHE A 38 -11.51 14.25 -24.51
N ALA A 39 -10.80 13.28 -23.93
CA ALA A 39 -10.04 12.29 -24.68
C ALA A 39 -10.93 11.46 -25.63
N LYS A 40 -12.15 11.13 -25.19
CA LYS A 40 -13.15 10.43 -26.03
C LYS A 40 -13.71 11.30 -27.16
N ALA A 41 -13.92 12.60 -26.90
CA ALA A 41 -14.52 13.51 -27.87
C ALA A 41 -13.52 14.03 -28.90
N TYR A 42 -12.24 14.10 -28.57
CA TYR A 42 -11.17 14.66 -29.38
C TYR A 42 -9.93 13.75 -29.43
N PRO A 43 -10.08 12.49 -29.93
CA PRO A 43 -9.01 11.50 -29.86
C PRO A 43 -7.76 11.81 -30.70
N LEU A 44 -7.87 12.76 -31.62
CA LEU A 44 -6.75 13.23 -32.47
C LEU A 44 -6.12 14.55 -31.95
N SER A 45 -6.56 15.04 -30.82
CA SER A 45 -6.01 16.26 -30.22
C SER A 45 -4.60 16.01 -29.70
N GLU A 46 -3.71 16.97 -29.89
CA GLU A 46 -2.37 16.98 -29.28
C GLU A 46 -2.42 16.98 -27.74
N LYS A 47 -3.59 17.30 -27.16
CA LYS A 47 -3.81 17.34 -25.71
C LYS A 47 -4.39 16.05 -25.13
N VAL A 48 -4.57 15.01 -25.94
CA VAL A 48 -5.17 13.75 -25.46
C VAL A 48 -4.29 13.09 -24.40
N GLU A 49 -2.98 13.04 -24.60
CA GLU A 49 -2.02 12.49 -23.65
C GLU A 49 -2.08 13.27 -22.32
N ASP A 50 -2.03 14.61 -22.37
CA ASP A 50 -2.19 15.44 -21.18
C ASP A 50 -3.52 15.21 -20.47
N ALA A 51 -4.62 15.11 -21.24
CA ALA A 51 -5.95 14.86 -20.65
C ALA A 51 -6.00 13.50 -19.96
N MET A 52 -5.46 12.46 -20.57
CA MET A 52 -5.44 11.11 -19.97
C MET A 52 -4.61 11.10 -18.68
N TYR A 53 -3.44 11.74 -18.67
CA TYR A 53 -2.63 11.89 -17.44
C TYR A 53 -3.37 12.69 -16.37
N LEU A 54 -3.96 13.84 -16.72
CA LEU A 54 -4.65 14.69 -15.76
C LEU A 54 -5.94 14.07 -15.23
N SER A 55 -6.60 13.21 -16.01
CA SER A 55 -7.67 12.35 -15.53
C SER A 55 -7.18 11.38 -14.47
N ALA A 56 -6.13 10.60 -14.78
CA ALA A 56 -5.53 9.65 -13.84
C ALA A 56 -5.00 10.33 -12.57
N PHE A 57 -4.37 11.50 -12.72
CA PHE A 57 -3.93 12.33 -11.59
C PHE A 57 -5.12 12.83 -10.74
N SER A 58 -6.25 13.14 -11.37
CA SER A 58 -7.45 13.52 -10.64
C SER A 58 -8.01 12.35 -9.82
N TYR A 59 -8.01 11.13 -10.36
CA TYR A 59 -8.32 9.90 -9.60
C TYR A 59 -7.35 9.68 -8.44
N TYR A 60 -6.05 9.85 -8.65
CA TYR A 60 -5.07 9.79 -7.56
C TYR A 60 -5.42 10.76 -6.41
N LYS A 61 -5.88 11.98 -6.72
CA LYS A 61 -6.29 12.97 -5.72
C LYS A 61 -7.59 12.61 -4.97
N THR A 62 -8.41 11.70 -5.47
CA THR A 62 -9.60 11.18 -4.75
C THR A 62 -9.28 10.04 -3.80
N SER A 63 -8.10 9.43 -3.90
CA SER A 63 -7.69 8.33 -3.05
C SER A 63 -7.68 8.73 -1.56
N PRO A 64 -8.46 8.06 -0.70
CA PRO A 64 -8.62 8.42 0.71
C PRO A 64 -7.41 8.02 1.55
N VAL A 65 -7.42 8.34 2.84
CA VAL A 65 -6.45 7.85 3.81
C VAL A 65 -6.56 6.32 3.96
N HIS A 66 -5.46 5.66 4.30
CA HIS A 66 -5.35 4.19 4.35
C HIS A 66 -6.40 3.49 5.24
N SER A 67 -6.89 4.17 6.29
CA SER A 67 -7.88 3.60 7.24
C SER A 67 -9.29 3.45 6.66
N LEU A 68 -9.61 4.15 5.58
CA LEU A 68 -10.91 4.07 4.89
C LEU A 68 -10.92 2.96 3.84
N ASP A 69 -12.07 2.76 3.18
CA ASP A 69 -12.18 1.89 2.00
C ASP A 69 -11.23 2.39 0.90
N GLN A 70 -10.67 1.48 0.12
CA GLN A 70 -9.62 1.78 -0.87
C GLN A 70 -10.07 1.54 -2.33
N ASN A 71 -11.37 1.53 -2.60
CA ASN A 71 -11.90 1.36 -3.95
C ASN A 71 -11.39 2.48 -4.88
N GLU A 72 -11.42 3.73 -4.43
CA GLU A 72 -10.91 4.88 -5.19
C GLU A 72 -9.39 4.82 -5.39
N THR A 73 -8.66 4.22 -4.43
CA THR A 73 -7.21 4.01 -4.57
C THR A 73 -6.91 2.99 -5.66
N ASN A 74 -7.65 1.88 -5.70
CA ASN A 74 -7.51 0.87 -6.72
C ASN A 74 -7.89 1.42 -8.11
N GLU A 75 -8.99 2.18 -8.20
CA GLU A 75 -9.40 2.85 -9.44
C GLU A 75 -8.32 3.82 -9.93
N ALA A 76 -7.69 4.57 -9.03
CA ALA A 76 -6.59 5.49 -9.37
C ALA A 76 -5.37 4.73 -9.93
N ILE A 77 -5.01 3.60 -9.33
CA ILE A 77 -3.93 2.73 -9.84
C ILE A 77 -4.27 2.23 -11.24
N ASP A 78 -5.48 1.75 -11.48
CA ASP A 78 -5.93 1.26 -12.77
C ASP A 78 -5.86 2.36 -13.85
N LYS A 79 -6.32 3.58 -13.53
CA LYS A 79 -6.26 4.72 -14.46
C LYS A 79 -4.82 5.14 -14.80
N LEU A 80 -3.95 5.17 -13.79
CA LEU A 80 -2.52 5.44 -14.00
C LEU A 80 -1.87 4.34 -14.84
N GLN A 81 -2.20 3.07 -14.60
CA GLN A 81 -1.67 1.95 -15.36
C GLN A 81 -2.14 1.98 -16.83
N VAL A 82 -3.40 2.36 -17.07
CA VAL A 82 -3.92 2.58 -18.45
C VAL A 82 -3.12 3.69 -19.14
N PHE A 83 -2.83 4.79 -18.46
CA PHE A 83 -1.99 5.86 -19.02
C PHE A 83 -0.59 5.35 -19.36
N ILE A 84 0.09 4.68 -18.42
CA ILE A 84 1.44 4.11 -18.59
C ILE A 84 1.50 3.17 -19.80
N ASN A 85 0.51 2.29 -19.93
CA ASN A 85 0.46 1.33 -21.03
C ASN A 85 0.15 1.97 -22.39
N THR A 86 -0.63 3.06 -22.41
CA THR A 86 -1.03 3.75 -23.63
C THR A 86 0.07 4.68 -24.14
N TYR A 87 0.84 5.30 -23.25
CA TYR A 87 1.85 6.31 -23.58
C TYR A 87 3.25 5.95 -23.01
N PRO A 88 3.86 4.84 -23.45
CA PRO A 88 5.12 4.33 -22.87
C PRO A 88 6.32 5.27 -23.04
N ASN A 89 6.23 6.21 -23.97
CA ASN A 89 7.28 7.21 -24.24
C ASN A 89 6.94 8.61 -23.71
N SER A 90 5.91 8.74 -22.86
CA SER A 90 5.49 10.01 -22.30
C SER A 90 6.56 10.62 -21.39
N GLU A 91 6.75 11.92 -21.46
CA GLU A 91 7.57 12.66 -20.49
C GLU A 91 6.99 12.56 -19.05
N ARG A 92 5.72 12.20 -18.92
CA ARG A 92 5.03 12.01 -17.64
C ARG A 92 5.14 10.58 -17.08
N MET A 93 5.84 9.68 -17.77
CA MET A 93 5.98 8.27 -17.41
C MET A 93 6.54 8.10 -15.99
N SER A 94 7.64 8.79 -15.66
CA SER A 94 8.24 8.73 -14.33
C SER A 94 7.23 9.14 -13.25
N SER A 95 6.59 10.30 -13.46
CA SER A 95 5.59 10.81 -12.52
C SER A 95 4.41 9.86 -12.33
N ALA A 96 3.92 9.23 -13.41
CA ALA A 96 2.82 8.26 -13.32
C ALA A 96 3.22 7.02 -12.53
N ASN A 97 4.45 6.51 -12.74
CA ASN A 97 4.97 5.37 -11.97
C ASN A 97 5.16 5.72 -10.48
N ASP A 98 5.66 6.92 -10.18
CA ASP A 98 5.83 7.38 -8.79
C ASP A 98 4.48 7.44 -8.06
N LEU A 99 3.42 7.93 -8.73
CA LEU A 99 2.06 7.96 -8.17
C LEU A 99 1.50 6.54 -7.94
N VAL A 100 1.72 5.61 -8.87
CA VAL A 100 1.33 4.20 -8.67
C VAL A 100 2.05 3.60 -7.48
N GLN A 101 3.35 3.84 -7.36
CA GLN A 101 4.15 3.33 -6.23
C GLN A 101 3.66 3.90 -4.89
N GLU A 102 3.36 5.19 -4.82
CA GLU A 102 2.81 5.83 -3.62
C GLU A 102 1.47 5.18 -3.20
N LEU A 103 0.57 4.93 -4.16
CA LEU A 103 -0.72 4.29 -3.89
C LEU A 103 -0.55 2.83 -3.44
N ARG A 104 0.38 2.09 -4.03
CA ARG A 104 0.69 0.71 -3.62
C ARG A 104 1.24 0.66 -2.20
N ILE A 105 2.20 1.52 -1.86
CA ILE A 105 2.73 1.64 -0.49
C ILE A 105 1.62 1.97 0.51
N LYS A 106 0.64 2.80 0.13
CA LYS A 106 -0.54 3.07 0.97
C LYS A 106 -1.39 1.82 1.21
N LEU A 107 -1.60 0.99 0.19
CA LEU A 107 -2.33 -0.28 0.34
C LEU A 107 -1.56 -1.28 1.21
N GLU A 108 -0.25 -1.38 1.02
CA GLU A 108 0.64 -2.20 1.86
C GLU A 108 0.61 -1.74 3.31
N PHE A 109 0.65 -0.41 3.54
CA PHE A 109 0.53 0.15 4.90
C PHE A 109 -0.80 -0.23 5.55
N LYS A 110 -1.91 -0.16 4.81
CA LYS A 110 -3.21 -0.62 5.31
C LYS A 110 -3.17 -2.09 5.70
N ALA A 111 -2.62 -2.95 4.85
CA ALA A 111 -2.51 -4.39 5.12
C ALA A 111 -1.67 -4.66 6.36
N PHE A 112 -0.52 -3.97 6.49
CA PHE A 112 0.33 -4.04 7.68
C PHE A 112 -0.39 -3.59 8.95
N GLU A 113 -1.09 -2.45 8.94
CA GLU A 113 -1.81 -1.95 10.12
C GLU A 113 -2.95 -2.91 10.54
N ILE A 114 -3.62 -3.57 9.59
CA ILE A 114 -4.60 -4.62 9.88
C ILE A 114 -3.92 -5.82 10.56
N ALA A 115 -2.78 -6.28 10.04
CA ALA A 115 -2.02 -7.40 10.61
C ALA A 115 -1.53 -7.07 12.04
N LYS A 116 -0.96 -5.91 12.23
CA LYS A 116 -0.51 -5.38 13.52
C LYS A 116 -1.66 -5.21 14.53
N GLN A 117 -2.87 -4.90 14.06
CA GLN A 117 -4.04 -4.76 14.93
C GLN A 117 -4.36 -6.05 15.67
N TYR A 118 -4.18 -7.24 15.06
CA TYR A 118 -4.36 -8.52 15.74
C TYR A 118 -3.39 -8.70 16.91
N ASN A 119 -2.14 -8.27 16.77
CA ASN A 119 -1.18 -8.24 17.89
C ASN A 119 -1.66 -7.30 19.01
N THR A 120 -2.11 -6.10 18.65
CA THR A 120 -2.60 -5.10 19.61
C THR A 120 -3.78 -5.59 20.44
N ILE A 121 -4.71 -6.32 19.84
CA ILE A 121 -5.88 -6.89 20.56
C ILE A 121 -5.57 -8.26 21.19
N ARG A 122 -4.31 -8.72 21.13
CA ARG A 122 -3.80 -9.97 21.69
C ARG A 122 -4.39 -11.25 21.06
N ASP A 123 -4.89 -11.16 19.85
CA ASP A 123 -5.20 -12.35 19.05
C ASP A 123 -3.94 -12.81 18.32
N TYR A 124 -2.98 -13.30 19.09
CA TYR A 124 -1.66 -13.66 18.61
C TYR A 124 -1.68 -14.76 17.55
N LYS A 125 -2.66 -15.66 17.60
CA LYS A 125 -2.79 -16.72 16.60
C LYS A 125 -3.14 -16.13 15.22
N SER A 126 -4.10 -15.23 15.16
CA SER A 126 -4.48 -14.53 13.93
C SER A 126 -3.38 -13.58 13.49
N ALA A 127 -2.72 -12.88 14.44
CA ALA A 127 -1.60 -11.98 14.16
C ALA A 127 -0.47 -12.70 13.40
N ILE A 128 -0.06 -13.89 13.86
CA ILE A 128 0.99 -14.68 13.22
C ILE A 128 0.63 -15.01 11.78
N ILE A 129 -0.59 -15.51 11.54
CA ILE A 129 -1.05 -15.89 10.20
C ILE A 129 -1.04 -14.67 9.27
N VAL A 130 -1.68 -13.56 9.69
CA VAL A 130 -1.83 -12.39 8.82
C VAL A 130 -0.50 -11.64 8.60
N LEU A 131 0.42 -11.65 9.59
CA LEU A 131 1.76 -11.08 9.43
C LEU A 131 2.63 -11.92 8.50
N ASP A 132 2.56 -13.23 8.58
CA ASP A 132 3.28 -14.16 7.70
C ASP A 132 2.77 -14.03 6.24
N ASP A 133 1.46 -14.01 6.06
CA ASP A 133 0.83 -13.74 4.76
C ASP A 133 1.28 -12.37 4.21
N PHE A 134 1.27 -11.32 5.04
CA PHE A 134 1.72 -9.98 4.64
C PHE A 134 3.18 -9.97 4.17
N ILE A 135 4.09 -10.63 4.90
CA ILE A 135 5.51 -10.72 4.55
C ILE A 135 5.70 -11.46 3.22
N SER A 136 4.88 -12.49 2.98
CA SER A 136 4.91 -13.31 1.76
C SER A 136 4.34 -12.58 0.55
N ASP A 137 3.22 -11.87 0.73
CA ASP A 137 2.53 -11.16 -0.34
C ASP A 137 3.27 -9.88 -0.77
N TYR A 138 4.01 -9.24 0.15
CA TYR A 138 4.71 -7.98 -0.08
C TYR A 138 6.22 -8.09 0.22
N PRO A 139 6.99 -8.89 -0.53
CA PRO A 139 8.41 -9.15 -0.20
C PRO A 139 9.31 -7.91 -0.25
N GLY A 140 8.91 -6.87 -1.01
CA GLY A 140 9.65 -5.60 -1.16
C GLY A 140 9.08 -4.44 -0.32
N THR A 141 8.16 -4.71 0.60
CA THR A 141 7.50 -3.67 1.39
C THR A 141 8.45 -2.95 2.34
N PRO A 142 8.33 -1.61 2.50
CA PRO A 142 9.08 -0.87 3.52
C PRO A 142 8.68 -1.24 4.96
N TYR A 143 7.58 -1.98 5.14
CA TYR A 143 7.06 -2.40 6.46
C TYR A 143 7.51 -3.80 6.87
N ARG A 144 8.40 -4.45 6.10
CA ARG A 144 8.86 -5.83 6.37
C ARG A 144 9.56 -5.96 7.72
N GLU A 145 10.42 -4.99 8.07
CA GLU A 145 11.11 -4.95 9.38
C GLU A 145 10.10 -4.89 10.53
N ASP A 146 9.12 -4.01 10.41
CA ASP A 146 8.05 -3.88 11.41
C ASP A 146 7.22 -5.16 11.51
N ALA A 147 6.88 -5.77 10.39
CA ALA A 147 6.08 -7.00 10.34
C ALA A 147 6.82 -8.18 11.00
N LEU A 148 8.11 -8.36 10.73
CA LEU A 148 8.94 -9.39 11.37
C LEU A 148 9.02 -9.19 12.89
N TYR A 149 9.15 -7.96 13.35
CA TYR A 149 9.14 -7.68 14.79
C TYR A 149 7.80 -8.06 15.45
N TYR A 150 6.67 -7.65 14.87
CA TYR A 150 5.35 -8.01 15.41
C TYR A 150 5.04 -9.50 15.28
N LEU A 151 5.60 -10.17 14.27
CA LEU A 151 5.51 -11.62 14.11
C LEU A 151 6.28 -12.34 15.24
N LEU A 152 7.50 -11.87 15.56
CA LEU A 152 8.30 -12.35 16.69
C LEU A 152 7.55 -12.17 18.01
N ASP A 153 7.07 -10.95 18.28
CA ASP A 153 6.34 -10.59 19.49
C ASP A 153 5.08 -11.47 19.67
N SER A 154 4.26 -11.58 18.61
CA SER A 154 3.06 -12.44 18.61
C SER A 154 3.39 -13.91 18.82
N SER A 155 4.47 -14.40 18.23
CA SER A 155 4.91 -15.78 18.34
C SER A 155 5.38 -16.12 19.76
N TYR A 156 6.11 -15.20 20.39
CA TYR A 156 6.51 -15.33 21.79
C TYR A 156 5.28 -15.31 22.72
N GLU A 157 4.42 -14.34 22.57
CA GLU A 157 3.21 -14.20 23.40
C GLU A 157 2.28 -15.42 23.25
N LEU A 158 2.12 -15.94 22.03
CA LEU A 158 1.37 -17.18 21.82
C LEU A 158 2.05 -18.36 22.50
N ALA A 159 3.38 -18.43 22.48
CA ALA A 159 4.13 -19.53 23.08
C ALA A 159 3.97 -19.57 24.60
N ILE A 160 4.17 -18.42 25.29
CA ILE A 160 4.09 -18.39 26.76
C ILE A 160 2.68 -18.64 27.30
N ASN A 161 1.66 -18.32 26.50
CA ASN A 161 0.25 -18.58 26.84
C ASN A 161 -0.27 -19.93 26.32
N SER A 162 0.64 -20.84 25.92
CA SER A 162 0.29 -22.18 25.41
C SER A 162 0.37 -23.25 26.50
N ILE A 163 -0.35 -24.35 26.26
CA ILE A 163 -0.19 -25.59 27.04
C ILE A 163 1.23 -26.16 26.82
N ASP A 164 1.72 -26.89 27.80
CA ASP A 164 3.11 -27.37 27.84
C ASP A 164 3.50 -28.19 26.60
N GLU A 165 2.59 -29.02 26.06
CA GLU A 165 2.84 -29.86 24.89
C GLU A 165 3.17 -29.04 23.61
N LYS A 166 2.70 -27.79 23.51
CA LYS A 166 2.90 -26.90 22.36
C LYS A 166 3.92 -25.80 22.61
N LYS A 167 4.20 -25.52 23.88
CA LYS A 167 4.99 -24.37 24.30
C LYS A 167 6.40 -24.42 23.74
N LEU A 168 7.09 -25.54 23.87
CA LEU A 168 8.48 -25.69 23.41
C LEU A 168 8.62 -25.53 21.89
N GLU A 169 7.71 -26.11 21.11
CA GLU A 169 7.71 -25.95 19.65
C GLU A 169 7.51 -24.50 19.24
N ARG A 170 6.55 -23.80 19.87
CA ARG A 170 6.26 -22.41 19.60
C ARG A 170 7.40 -21.46 20.00
N LEU A 171 8.08 -21.72 21.12
CA LEU A 171 9.27 -20.97 21.53
C LEU A 171 10.42 -21.13 20.49
N LYS A 172 10.63 -22.36 19.99
CA LYS A 172 11.62 -22.61 18.92
C LYS A 172 11.26 -21.87 17.62
N ASN A 173 9.96 -21.76 17.31
CA ASN A 173 9.49 -20.98 16.17
C ASN A 173 9.76 -19.47 16.38
N ALA A 174 9.42 -18.95 17.54
CA ALA A 174 9.70 -17.55 17.87
C ALA A 174 11.20 -17.23 17.76
N ARG A 175 12.08 -18.15 18.19
CA ARG A 175 13.53 -18.00 18.02
C ARG A 175 13.96 -17.93 16.56
N LYS A 176 13.39 -18.75 15.68
CA LYS A 176 13.71 -18.70 14.24
C LYS A 176 13.33 -17.36 13.62
N ILE A 177 12.19 -16.78 14.04
CA ILE A 177 11.75 -15.46 13.56
C ILE A 177 12.71 -14.38 14.05
N TYR A 178 13.21 -14.48 15.30
CA TYR A 178 14.25 -13.59 15.79
C TYR A 178 15.52 -13.66 14.93
N ASP A 179 15.99 -14.89 14.63
CA ASP A 179 17.18 -15.10 13.79
C ASP A 179 16.96 -14.47 12.39
N GLU A 180 15.80 -14.68 11.76
CA GLU A 180 15.43 -14.09 10.47
C GLU A 180 15.42 -12.55 10.52
N LEU A 181 14.86 -11.95 11.59
CA LEU A 181 14.82 -10.50 11.77
C LEU A 181 16.24 -9.92 11.83
N LEU A 182 17.14 -10.51 12.60
CA LEU A 182 18.50 -10.00 12.78
C LEU A 182 19.41 -10.31 11.57
N GLU A 183 19.18 -11.41 10.87
CA GLU A 183 19.89 -11.71 9.60
C GLU A 183 19.49 -10.72 8.50
N THR A 184 18.20 -10.39 8.42
CA THR A 184 17.69 -9.47 7.39
C THR A 184 17.99 -8.00 7.73
N TYR A 185 17.88 -7.64 9.00
CA TYR A 185 18.03 -6.27 9.52
C TYR A 185 18.98 -6.24 10.73
N PRO A 186 20.32 -6.35 10.54
CA PRO A 186 21.29 -6.36 11.65
C PRO A 186 21.24 -5.11 12.54
N GLU A 187 20.89 -3.96 11.96
CA GLU A 187 20.75 -2.67 12.64
C GLU A 187 19.28 -2.28 12.87
N THR A 188 18.41 -3.27 13.11
CA THR A 188 16.97 -3.02 13.31
C THR A 188 16.70 -2.02 14.44
N LYS A 189 15.75 -1.14 14.21
CA LYS A 189 15.23 -0.23 15.27
C LYS A 189 14.62 -0.98 16.46
N TYR A 190 14.39 -2.28 16.33
CA TYR A 190 13.84 -3.15 17.37
C TYR A 190 14.89 -3.98 18.12
N VAL A 191 16.18 -3.76 17.90
CA VAL A 191 17.27 -4.61 18.44
C VAL A 191 17.14 -4.85 19.94
N ASP A 192 16.94 -3.79 20.75
CA ASP A 192 16.84 -3.91 22.21
C ASP A 192 15.60 -4.70 22.66
N LYS A 193 14.48 -4.51 21.97
CA LYS A 193 13.23 -5.23 22.26
C LYS A 193 13.33 -6.70 21.86
N SER A 194 13.88 -6.96 20.69
CA SER A 194 14.06 -8.32 20.17
C SER A 194 15.04 -9.12 21.02
N ASN A 195 16.13 -8.51 21.50
CA ASN A 195 17.08 -9.16 22.40
C ASN A 195 16.45 -9.54 23.75
N LYS A 196 15.59 -8.69 24.32
CA LYS A 196 14.83 -9.02 25.54
C LYS A 196 13.87 -10.18 25.31
N LEU A 197 13.24 -10.25 24.13
CA LEU A 197 12.39 -11.39 23.77
C LEU A 197 13.22 -12.65 23.65
N LEU A 198 14.41 -12.60 22.99
CA LEU A 198 15.31 -13.74 22.91
C LEU A 198 15.74 -14.26 24.30
N GLU A 199 16.18 -13.38 25.19
CA GLU A 199 16.54 -13.76 26.56
C GLU A 199 15.38 -14.49 27.26
N SER A 200 14.16 -13.99 27.09
CA SER A 200 12.97 -14.61 27.65
C SER A 200 12.66 -15.96 27.01
N ILE A 201 12.78 -16.07 25.68
CA ILE A 201 12.61 -17.33 24.93
C ILE A 201 13.61 -18.40 25.41
N GLU A 202 14.88 -18.04 25.53
CA GLU A 202 15.95 -18.98 25.94
C GLU A 202 15.78 -19.44 27.38
N LYS A 203 15.39 -18.55 28.28
CA LYS A 203 15.06 -18.88 29.66
C LYS A 203 13.92 -19.91 29.75
N GLU A 204 12.85 -19.68 29.01
CA GLU A 204 11.71 -20.60 28.95
C GLU A 204 12.11 -21.95 28.35
N ILE A 205 12.85 -21.99 27.24
CA ILE A 205 13.34 -23.25 26.63
C ILE A 205 14.20 -24.03 27.62
N THR A 206 15.10 -23.36 28.36
CA THR A 206 15.96 -24.01 29.34
C THR A 206 15.16 -24.61 30.50
N THR A 207 14.04 -24.02 30.86
CA THR A 207 13.14 -24.52 31.89
C THR A 207 12.47 -25.83 31.47
N PHE A 208 12.14 -25.98 30.19
CA PHE A 208 11.58 -27.23 29.64
C PHE A 208 12.60 -28.34 29.36
N ALA A 209 13.91 -28.03 29.34
CA ALA A 209 14.97 -29.01 29.09
C ALA A 209 15.43 -29.71 30.39
N LYS A 210 14.89 -29.32 31.52
CA LYS A 210 15.14 -29.95 32.84
C LYS A 210 14.00 -30.88 33.21
#